data_e644f503af919f3f2411041524901fc3
#
_entry.id   e644f503af919f3f2411041524901fc3
#
_cell.length_a   1.000
_cell.length_b   1.000
_cell.length_c   1.000
_cell.angle_alpha   90.00
_cell.angle_beta   90.00
_cell.angle_gamma   90.00
#
_symmetry.space_group_name_H-M   'P 1'
#
loop_
_entity.id
_entity.type
_entity.pdbx_description
1 polymer ?
#
loop_
_entity_poly.entity_id
_entity_poly.type
_entity_poly.pdbx_seq_one_letter_code
_entity_poly.pdbx_strand_id
1 'polypeptide(L)'
;MKVSDFVGMKVIDIGAKEVGKVEDLAVFLKESVVEQIFISTGSTLNKKYFSVQKEDLAAIGDFVQLKLDEDTLENKIKVDKIDDSVAKDLRFKNVEGKVVLAKGGMEIGKIDDLVIDPAAGLIKNVIISMGGTFNRKRIMITKEDIAEIGDYMILNLSQEQVEQMAVD
;
A
#
# COMPACT_ATOMS: atom_id res chain seq x y z
N MET A 1 7.25 -3.02 7.37
CA MET A 1 6.44 -1.91 7.92
C MET A 1 5.05 -1.98 7.36
N LYS A 2 4.06 -1.43 8.05
CA LYS A 2 2.70 -1.31 7.53
C LYS A 2 2.59 -0.15 6.57
N VAL A 3 1.70 -0.27 5.56
CA VAL A 3 1.44 0.85 4.65
C VAL A 3 0.90 2.05 5.42
N SER A 4 0.07 1.84 6.44
CA SER A 4 -0.45 2.92 7.28
C SER A 4 0.64 3.72 8.00
N ASP A 5 1.81 3.10 8.27
CA ASP A 5 2.96 3.80 8.84
C ASP A 5 3.81 4.49 7.77
N PHE A 6 3.79 3.98 6.55
CA PHE A 6 4.57 4.50 5.43
C PHE A 6 3.91 5.72 4.80
N VAL A 7 2.61 5.67 4.59
CA VAL A 7 1.83 6.80 4.06
C VAL A 7 1.86 7.95 5.08
N GLY A 8 2.16 9.15 4.60
CA GLY A 8 2.33 10.33 5.42
C GLY A 8 3.76 10.61 5.86
N MET A 9 4.69 9.67 5.65
CA MET A 9 6.11 9.92 5.95
C MET A 9 6.65 11.07 5.10
N LYS A 10 7.46 11.91 5.71
CA LYS A 10 8.14 13.00 5.00
C LYS A 10 9.21 12.44 4.07
N VAL A 11 9.32 13.05 2.91
CA VAL A 11 10.27 12.66 1.86
C VAL A 11 11.30 13.78 1.67
N ILE A 12 12.57 13.39 1.64
CA ILE A 12 13.70 14.29 1.35
C ILE A 12 14.46 13.76 0.13
N ASP A 13 15.15 14.66 -0.56
CA ASP A 13 16.01 14.30 -1.69
C ASP A 13 17.40 13.86 -1.21
N ILE A 14 18.29 13.56 -2.15
CA ILE A 14 19.66 13.12 -1.81
C ILE A 14 20.46 14.23 -1.11
N GLY A 15 20.10 15.49 -1.33
CA GLY A 15 20.71 16.66 -0.69
C GLY A 15 20.05 17.07 0.62
N ALA A 16 19.17 16.22 1.19
CA ALA A 16 18.44 16.44 2.43
C ALA A 16 17.43 17.61 2.36
N LYS A 17 16.98 17.97 1.18
CA LYS A 17 15.93 18.98 0.99
C LYS A 17 14.56 18.31 1.07
N GLU A 18 13.61 18.97 1.74
CA GLU A 18 12.25 18.46 1.86
C GLU A 18 11.55 18.50 0.49
N VAL A 19 10.95 17.36 0.10
CA VAL A 19 10.26 17.18 -1.18
C VAL A 19 8.75 17.17 -0.99
N GLY A 20 8.28 16.46 0.00
CA GLY A 20 6.85 16.29 0.25
C GLY A 20 6.58 15.12 1.19
N LYS A 21 5.52 14.37 0.91
CA LYS A 21 5.08 13.23 1.73
C LYS A 21 4.69 12.06 0.86
N VAL A 22 4.83 10.85 1.41
CA VAL A 22 4.25 9.65 0.78
C VAL A 22 2.73 9.77 0.86
N GLU A 23 2.07 9.74 -0.29
CA GLU A 23 0.63 9.92 -0.38
C GLU A 23 -0.14 8.61 -0.52
N ASP A 24 0.36 7.72 -1.36
CA ASP A 24 -0.29 6.44 -1.65
C ASP A 24 0.68 5.51 -2.37
N LEU A 25 0.24 4.28 -2.62
CA LEU A 25 0.99 3.26 -3.36
C LEU A 25 0.11 2.67 -4.45
N ALA A 26 0.73 2.24 -5.55
CA ALA A 26 0.12 1.31 -6.48
C ALA A 26 0.65 -0.09 -6.17
N VAL A 27 -0.26 -1.04 -5.97
CA VAL A 27 0.07 -2.39 -5.52
C VAL A 27 -0.58 -3.45 -6.41
N PHE A 28 0.14 -4.57 -6.60
CA PHE A 28 -0.38 -5.77 -7.22
C PHE A 28 -0.39 -6.88 -6.17
N LEU A 29 -1.55 -7.16 -5.59
CA LEU A 29 -1.68 -8.07 -4.46
C LEU A 29 -1.34 -9.53 -4.83
N LYS A 30 -1.79 -10.01 -5.99
CA LYS A 30 -1.53 -11.41 -6.41
C LYS A 30 -0.05 -11.65 -6.65
N GLU A 31 0.66 -10.67 -7.14
CA GLU A 31 2.10 -10.72 -7.41
C GLU A 31 2.93 -10.34 -6.18
N SER A 32 2.31 -9.80 -5.14
CA SER A 32 2.96 -9.28 -3.93
C SER A 32 3.99 -8.18 -4.21
N VAL A 33 3.64 -7.24 -5.09
CA VAL A 33 4.53 -6.18 -5.55
C VAL A 33 3.97 -4.81 -5.21
N VAL A 34 4.86 -3.92 -4.73
CA VAL A 34 4.63 -2.47 -4.68
C VAL A 34 5.22 -1.91 -5.96
N GLU A 35 4.35 -1.50 -6.88
CA GLU A 35 4.76 -1.05 -8.22
C GLU A 35 5.24 0.39 -8.23
N GLN A 36 4.52 1.28 -7.55
CA GLN A 36 4.83 2.70 -7.51
C GLN A 36 4.55 3.27 -6.13
N ILE A 37 5.32 4.30 -5.78
CA ILE A 37 5.12 5.11 -4.58
C ILE A 37 4.78 6.51 -5.05
N PHE A 38 3.61 7.02 -4.63
CA PHE A 38 3.17 8.36 -4.99
C PHE A 38 3.54 9.34 -3.90
N ILE A 39 4.17 10.44 -4.32
CA ILE A 39 4.64 11.49 -3.42
C ILE A 39 3.85 12.76 -3.75
N SER A 40 3.29 13.38 -2.73
CA SER A 40 2.65 14.68 -2.84
C SER A 40 3.67 15.78 -2.58
N THR A 41 3.60 16.84 -3.37
CA THR A 41 4.44 18.04 -3.23
C THR A 41 3.58 19.29 -3.40
N GLY A 42 4.11 20.43 -2.99
CA GLY A 42 3.38 21.70 -3.05
C GLY A 42 2.55 21.99 -1.80
N SER A 43 1.79 23.07 -1.86
CA SER A 43 0.93 23.52 -0.77
C SER A 43 -0.41 22.77 -0.79
N THR A 44 -1.17 22.86 0.31
CA THR A 44 -2.52 22.27 0.41
C THR A 44 -3.46 22.72 -0.71
N LEU A 45 -3.29 23.96 -1.19
CA LEU A 45 -4.11 24.52 -2.26
C LEU A 45 -3.62 24.20 -3.66
N ASN A 46 -2.35 23.77 -3.80
CA ASN A 46 -1.72 23.51 -5.10
C ASN A 46 -0.90 22.22 -5.06
N LYS A 47 -1.53 21.15 -4.61
CA LYS A 47 -0.90 19.86 -4.44
C LYS A 47 -0.68 19.18 -5.80
N LYS A 48 0.52 18.68 -6.01
CA LYS A 48 0.89 17.90 -7.18
C LYS A 48 1.42 16.54 -6.73
N TYR A 49 1.39 15.57 -7.62
CA TYR A 49 1.82 14.21 -7.33
C TYR A 49 2.78 13.73 -8.40
N PHE A 50 3.79 13.00 -7.98
CA PHE A 50 4.67 12.25 -8.88
C PHE A 50 4.94 10.88 -8.27
N SER A 51 5.42 9.95 -9.10
CA SER A 51 5.72 8.60 -8.64
C SER A 51 7.21 8.32 -8.66
N VAL A 52 7.63 7.48 -7.72
CA VAL A 52 8.97 6.89 -7.69
C VAL A 52 8.82 5.39 -7.54
N GLN A 53 9.89 4.67 -7.87
CA GLN A 53 10.00 3.23 -7.73
C GLN A 53 11.02 2.88 -6.66
N LYS A 54 11.12 1.60 -6.31
CA LYS A 54 12.05 1.12 -5.28
C LYS A 54 13.50 1.51 -5.56
N GLU A 55 13.88 1.57 -6.85
CA GLU A 55 15.23 1.94 -7.29
C GLU A 55 15.59 3.39 -6.94
N ASP A 56 14.58 4.23 -6.74
CA ASP A 56 14.77 5.64 -6.39
C ASP A 56 14.94 5.87 -4.89
N LEU A 57 14.79 4.83 -4.07
CA LEU A 57 14.88 4.94 -2.61
C LEU A 57 16.32 4.74 -2.13
N ALA A 58 16.84 5.68 -1.35
CA ALA A 58 18.15 5.59 -0.72
C ALA A 58 18.07 5.02 0.69
N ALA A 59 17.10 5.48 1.48
CA ALA A 59 16.92 5.07 2.86
C ALA A 59 15.49 5.29 3.33
N ILE A 60 15.06 4.49 4.28
CA ILE A 60 13.77 4.64 4.97
C ILE A 60 14.01 4.48 6.46
N GLY A 61 13.75 5.53 7.20
CA GLY A 61 13.83 5.58 8.65
C GLY A 61 12.65 6.39 9.16
N ASP A 62 12.90 7.49 9.86
CA ASP A 62 11.85 8.46 10.21
C ASP A 62 11.40 9.26 8.98
N PHE A 63 12.27 9.35 7.97
CA PHE A 63 12.02 9.98 6.68
C PHE A 63 12.30 8.98 5.57
N VAL A 64 11.70 9.23 4.42
CA VAL A 64 12.05 8.54 3.17
C VAL A 64 13.07 9.43 2.45
N GLN A 65 14.28 8.92 2.21
CA GLN A 65 15.28 9.61 1.41
C GLN A 65 15.33 9.02 0.02
N LEU A 66 15.24 9.89 -0.97
CA LEU A 66 15.36 9.52 -2.39
C LEU A 66 16.81 9.62 -2.83
N LYS A 67 17.20 8.81 -3.82
CA LYS A 67 18.50 8.94 -4.53
C LYS A 67 18.52 10.11 -5.49
N LEU A 68 17.37 10.69 -5.77
CA LEU A 68 17.17 11.75 -6.75
C LEU A 68 17.57 13.10 -6.16
N ASP A 69 18.16 13.95 -7.00
CA ASP A 69 18.49 15.33 -6.63
C ASP A 69 17.36 16.30 -7.02
N GLU A 70 17.52 17.57 -6.61
CA GLU A 70 16.53 18.60 -6.86
C GLU A 70 16.22 18.78 -8.36
N ASP A 71 17.27 18.79 -9.20
CA ASP A 71 17.11 18.97 -10.64
C ASP A 71 16.34 17.83 -11.29
N THR A 72 16.63 16.59 -10.91
CA THR A 72 15.91 15.41 -11.39
C THR A 72 14.45 15.45 -10.97
N LEU A 73 14.17 15.85 -9.71
CA LEU A 73 12.81 15.96 -9.19
C LEU A 73 12.01 17.06 -9.87
N GLU A 74 12.64 18.18 -10.20
CA GLU A 74 11.98 19.26 -10.95
C GLU A 74 11.54 18.81 -12.33
N ASN A 75 12.28 17.90 -12.95
CA ASN A 75 12.00 17.36 -14.28
C ASN A 75 11.00 16.18 -14.26
N LYS A 76 10.60 15.70 -13.08
CA LYS A 76 9.58 14.66 -12.97
C LYS A 76 8.23 15.16 -13.47
N ILE A 77 7.52 14.29 -14.18
CA ILE A 77 6.14 14.56 -14.59
C ILE A 77 5.25 14.56 -13.34
N LYS A 78 4.55 15.66 -13.14
CA LYS A 78 3.64 15.83 -12.01
C LYS A 78 2.20 15.90 -12.51
N VAL A 79 1.29 15.27 -11.77
CA VAL A 79 -0.14 15.24 -12.09
C VAL A 79 -0.92 15.89 -10.97
N ASP A 80 -2.12 16.39 -11.31
CA ASP A 80 -3.03 17.00 -10.33
C ASP A 80 -3.75 15.93 -9.49
N LYS A 81 -3.91 14.73 -10.06
CA LYS A 81 -4.56 13.59 -9.42
C LYS A 81 -3.80 12.31 -9.74
N ILE A 82 -3.65 11.44 -8.75
CA ILE A 82 -2.95 10.16 -8.93
C ILE A 82 -3.69 9.27 -9.93
N ASP A 83 -5.01 9.28 -9.93
CA ASP A 83 -5.85 8.48 -10.84
C ASP A 83 -5.58 8.77 -12.33
N ASP A 84 -4.93 9.90 -12.64
CA ASP A 84 -4.54 10.23 -14.00
C ASP A 84 -3.33 9.41 -14.50
N SER A 85 -2.59 8.78 -13.59
CA SER A 85 -1.34 8.08 -13.91
C SER A 85 -1.37 6.58 -13.60
N VAL A 86 -2.39 6.09 -12.90
CA VAL A 86 -2.51 4.68 -12.52
C VAL A 86 -3.98 4.28 -12.39
N ALA A 87 -4.27 3.01 -12.64
CA ALA A 87 -5.61 2.47 -12.46
C ALA A 87 -6.05 2.62 -11.00
N LYS A 88 -7.25 3.15 -10.80
CA LYS A 88 -7.80 3.50 -9.50
C LYS A 88 -7.84 2.32 -8.53
N ASP A 89 -8.14 1.12 -9.03
CA ASP A 89 -8.25 -0.11 -8.24
C ASP A 89 -6.91 -0.68 -7.78
N LEU A 90 -5.79 -0.18 -8.33
CA LEU A 90 -4.43 -0.57 -7.89
C LEU A 90 -3.94 0.27 -6.71
N ARG A 91 -4.58 1.39 -6.41
CA ARG A 91 -4.16 2.25 -5.30
C ARG A 91 -4.50 1.60 -3.97
N PHE A 92 -3.55 1.63 -3.03
CA PHE A 92 -3.78 1.10 -1.68
C PHE A 92 -5.02 1.72 -1.03
N LYS A 93 -5.23 3.00 -1.20
CA LYS A 93 -6.42 3.71 -0.72
C LYS A 93 -7.74 3.02 -1.11
N ASN A 94 -7.79 2.39 -2.29
CA ASN A 94 -8.97 1.69 -2.79
C ASN A 94 -8.92 0.18 -2.51
N VAL A 95 -7.75 -0.35 -2.19
CA VAL A 95 -7.57 -1.75 -1.76
C VAL A 95 -7.97 -1.91 -0.30
N GLU A 96 -7.60 -0.95 0.54
CA GLU A 96 -8.00 -0.91 1.95
C GLU A 96 -9.53 -0.88 2.05
N GLY A 97 -10.06 -1.72 2.93
CA GLY A 97 -11.52 -1.84 3.12
C GLY A 97 -12.21 -2.79 2.15
N LYS A 98 -11.50 -3.35 1.17
CA LYS A 98 -12.05 -4.33 0.24
C LYS A 98 -12.51 -5.57 1.02
N VAL A 99 -13.72 -6.03 0.73
CA VAL A 99 -14.31 -7.19 1.40
C VAL A 99 -13.59 -8.48 0.99
N VAL A 100 -13.33 -9.34 1.95
CA VAL A 100 -12.62 -10.60 1.79
C VAL A 100 -13.57 -11.76 2.00
N LEU A 101 -13.55 -12.72 1.07
CA LEU A 101 -14.34 -13.93 1.10
C LEU A 101 -13.44 -15.14 1.29
N ALA A 102 -13.87 -16.08 2.11
CA ALA A 102 -13.26 -17.40 2.21
C ALA A 102 -13.60 -18.23 0.97
N LYS A 103 -12.89 -19.33 0.78
CA LYS A 103 -13.22 -20.34 -0.22
C LYS A 103 -14.66 -20.82 0.02
N GLY A 104 -15.48 -20.73 -1.02
CA GLY A 104 -16.91 -21.02 -0.93
C GLY A 104 -17.81 -19.80 -0.79
N GLY A 105 -17.23 -18.59 -0.70
CA GLY A 105 -17.98 -17.33 -0.77
C GLY A 105 -18.45 -16.76 0.56
N MET A 106 -18.00 -17.32 1.70
CA MET A 106 -18.34 -16.76 3.01
C MET A 106 -17.56 -15.49 3.29
N GLU A 107 -18.24 -14.40 3.62
CA GLU A 107 -17.59 -13.14 4.00
C GLU A 107 -16.86 -13.32 5.34
N ILE A 108 -15.60 -12.97 5.38
CA ILE A 108 -14.76 -13.08 6.60
C ILE A 108 -14.33 -11.74 7.17
N GLY A 109 -14.21 -10.72 6.36
CA GLY A 109 -13.78 -9.42 6.85
C GLY A 109 -13.38 -8.49 5.73
N LYS A 110 -12.44 -7.59 6.05
CA LYS A 110 -11.96 -6.57 5.12
C LYS A 110 -10.45 -6.46 5.19
N ILE A 111 -9.85 -6.05 4.08
CA ILE A 111 -8.43 -5.70 4.07
C ILE A 111 -8.24 -4.48 4.97
N ASP A 112 -7.40 -4.65 6.01
CA ASP A 112 -7.11 -3.61 7.00
C ASP A 112 -5.84 -2.85 6.64
N ASP A 113 -4.78 -3.58 6.26
CA ASP A 113 -3.48 -2.99 5.93
C ASP A 113 -2.64 -4.00 5.15
N LEU A 114 -1.47 -3.55 4.72
CA LEU A 114 -0.44 -4.41 4.12
C LEU A 114 0.86 -4.26 4.92
N VAL A 115 1.59 -5.36 5.07
CA VAL A 115 2.97 -5.31 5.54
C VAL A 115 3.87 -5.32 4.31
N ILE A 116 4.70 -4.31 4.17
CA ILE A 116 5.54 -4.10 2.98
C ILE A 116 7.01 -3.98 3.33
N ASP A 117 7.84 -4.23 2.34
CA ASP A 117 9.24 -3.86 2.30
C ASP A 117 9.40 -2.89 1.11
N PRO A 118 9.34 -1.57 1.33
CA PRO A 118 9.37 -0.62 0.23
C PRO A 118 10.68 -0.64 -0.55
N ALA A 119 11.79 -0.88 0.13
CA ALA A 119 13.12 -0.93 -0.51
C ALA A 119 13.23 -2.10 -1.49
N ALA A 120 12.59 -3.23 -1.18
CA ALA A 120 12.53 -4.41 -2.05
C ALA A 120 11.36 -4.33 -3.04
N GLY A 121 10.41 -3.42 -2.84
CA GLY A 121 9.21 -3.32 -3.66
C GLY A 121 8.26 -4.50 -3.47
N LEU A 122 8.20 -5.05 -2.27
CA LEU A 122 7.45 -6.27 -1.98
C LEU A 122 6.36 -6.05 -0.94
N ILE A 123 5.26 -6.78 -1.12
CA ILE A 123 4.23 -6.97 -0.10
C ILE A 123 4.54 -8.29 0.60
N LYS A 124 4.74 -8.24 1.91
CA LYS A 124 5.02 -9.43 2.71
C LYS A 124 3.74 -10.13 3.17
N ASN A 125 2.78 -9.36 3.63
CA ASN A 125 1.51 -9.87 4.13
C ASN A 125 0.37 -8.92 3.82
N VAL A 126 -0.82 -9.49 3.74
CA VAL A 126 -2.09 -8.75 3.76
C VAL A 126 -2.71 -8.97 5.13
N ILE A 127 -3.06 -7.89 5.81
CA ILE A 127 -3.72 -7.93 7.11
C ILE A 127 -5.22 -7.80 6.88
N ILE A 128 -5.98 -8.77 7.35
CA ILE A 128 -7.44 -8.79 7.25
C ILE A 128 -8.01 -8.63 8.65
N SER A 129 -8.92 -7.68 8.83
CA SER A 129 -9.68 -7.52 10.07
C SER A 129 -11.01 -8.26 9.95
N MET A 130 -11.39 -8.95 11.03
CA MET A 130 -12.59 -9.75 11.12
C MET A 130 -13.36 -9.39 12.40
N GLY A 131 -14.68 -9.61 12.40
CA GLY A 131 -15.52 -9.38 13.55
C GLY A 131 -15.96 -7.93 13.73
N GLY A 132 -16.72 -7.69 14.79
CA GLY A 132 -17.26 -6.36 15.13
C GLY A 132 -16.34 -5.55 16.02
N THR A 133 -16.82 -4.39 16.45
CA THR A 133 -16.07 -3.40 17.24
C THR A 133 -15.48 -3.97 18.54
N PHE A 134 -16.20 -4.90 19.18
CA PHE A 134 -15.82 -5.45 20.48
C PHE A 134 -15.09 -6.79 20.40
N ASN A 135 -15.08 -7.44 19.23
CA ASN A 135 -14.51 -8.77 19.06
C ASN A 135 -13.68 -8.85 17.79
N ARG A 136 -12.86 -7.81 17.59
CA ARG A 136 -12.05 -7.66 16.38
C ARG A 136 -10.84 -8.58 16.42
N LYS A 137 -10.76 -9.44 15.42
CA LYS A 137 -9.61 -10.34 15.21
C LYS A 137 -8.90 -9.96 13.90
N ARG A 138 -7.67 -10.38 13.78
CA ARG A 138 -6.87 -10.16 12.58
C ARG A 138 -6.23 -11.45 12.13
N ILE A 139 -6.08 -11.58 10.82
CA ILE A 139 -5.23 -12.61 10.21
C ILE A 139 -4.23 -11.95 9.29
N MET A 140 -3.09 -12.60 9.12
CA MET A 140 -2.08 -12.24 8.13
C MET A 140 -2.00 -13.34 7.10
N ILE A 141 -2.16 -12.97 5.84
CA ILE A 141 -2.06 -13.91 4.71
C ILE A 141 -0.94 -13.49 3.76
N THR A 142 -0.53 -14.42 2.94
CA THR A 142 0.45 -14.20 1.87
C THR A 142 -0.24 -14.38 0.50
N LYS A 143 0.49 -14.10 -0.57
CA LYS A 143 -0.04 -14.22 -1.94
C LYS A 143 -0.54 -15.64 -2.26
N GLU A 144 0.05 -16.66 -1.64
CA GLU A 144 -0.34 -18.06 -1.85
C GLU A 144 -1.76 -18.34 -1.36
N ASP A 145 -2.24 -17.54 -0.42
CA ASP A 145 -3.59 -17.66 0.14
C ASP A 145 -4.65 -16.95 -0.70
N ILE A 146 -4.23 -16.15 -1.70
CA ILE A 146 -5.14 -15.37 -2.55
C ILE A 146 -5.48 -16.16 -3.81
N ALA A 147 -6.76 -16.48 -3.99
CA ALA A 147 -7.25 -17.14 -5.20
C ALA A 147 -7.51 -16.12 -6.32
N GLU A 148 -8.20 -15.03 -6.01
CA GLU A 148 -8.58 -14.01 -6.96
C GLU A 148 -8.81 -12.68 -6.27
N ILE A 149 -8.65 -11.59 -7.01
CA ILE A 149 -8.98 -10.26 -6.54
C ILE A 149 -9.65 -9.45 -7.65
N GLY A 150 -10.79 -8.90 -7.33
CA GLY A 150 -11.56 -8.02 -8.17
C GLY A 150 -12.24 -7.01 -7.26
N ASP A 151 -13.56 -6.88 -7.31
CA ASP A 151 -14.30 -6.08 -6.33
C ASP A 151 -14.17 -6.66 -4.92
N TYR A 152 -13.97 -7.97 -4.83
CA TYR A 152 -13.73 -8.72 -3.60
C TYR A 152 -12.39 -9.45 -3.69
N MET A 153 -11.77 -9.72 -2.55
CA MET A 153 -10.64 -10.65 -2.50
C MET A 153 -11.14 -12.03 -2.07
N ILE A 154 -10.85 -13.05 -2.87
CA ILE A 154 -11.25 -14.43 -2.58
C ILE A 154 -10.01 -15.21 -2.17
N LEU A 155 -10.11 -15.90 -1.03
CA LEU A 155 -9.01 -16.71 -0.49
C LEU A 155 -9.10 -18.17 -0.94
N ASN A 156 -7.97 -18.85 -0.93
CA ASN A 156 -7.87 -20.32 -1.07
C ASN A 156 -8.17 -21.04 0.24
N LEU A 157 -8.46 -20.30 1.31
CA LEU A 157 -8.69 -20.79 2.66
C LEU A 157 -10.18 -20.93 2.92
N SER A 158 -10.59 -22.01 3.60
CA SER A 158 -11.94 -22.16 4.11
C SER A 158 -12.17 -21.23 5.31
N GLN A 159 -13.42 -21.00 5.65
CA GLN A 159 -13.77 -20.22 6.84
C GLN A 159 -13.14 -20.81 8.11
N GLU A 160 -13.15 -22.13 8.24
CA GLU A 160 -12.56 -22.83 9.37
C GLU A 160 -11.04 -22.59 9.46
N GLN A 161 -10.33 -22.68 8.33
CA GLN A 161 -8.89 -22.40 8.27
C GLN A 161 -8.58 -20.96 8.67
N VAL A 162 -9.40 -20.02 8.20
CA VAL A 162 -9.25 -18.59 8.54
C VAL A 162 -9.44 -18.38 10.04
N GLU A 163 -10.46 -19.00 10.64
CA GLU A 163 -10.73 -18.89 12.08
C GLU A 163 -9.57 -19.42 12.93
N GLN A 164 -8.91 -20.49 12.47
CA GLN A 164 -7.75 -21.07 13.15
C GLN A 164 -6.51 -20.16 13.08
N MET A 165 -6.42 -19.29 12.07
CA MET A 165 -5.32 -18.33 11.91
C MET A 165 -5.54 -17.04 12.71
N ALA A 166 -6.76 -16.78 13.13
CA ALA A 166 -7.12 -15.49 13.73
C ALA A 166 -6.45 -15.24 15.07
N VAL A 167 -5.98 -14.02 15.27
CA VAL A 167 -5.40 -13.53 16.53
C VAL A 167 -6.09 -12.22 16.93
N ASP A 168 -6.11 -11.98 18.25
CA ASP A 168 -6.74 -10.78 18.81
C ASP A 168 -5.96 -9.50 18.51
#